data_d73b65620453aa328e93fa9ecd86b188
#
_entry.id   d73b65620453aa328e93fa9ecd86b188
#
_cell.length_a   1.000
_cell.length_b   1.000
_cell.length_c   1.000
_cell.angle_alpha   90.00
_cell.angle_beta   90.00
_cell.angle_gamma   90.00
#
_symmetry.space_group_name_H-M   'P 1'
#
loop_
_entity.id
_entity.type
_entity.pdbx_description
1 polymer ?
#
loop_
_entity_poly.entity_id
_entity_poly.type
_entity_poly.pdbx_seq_one_letter_code
_entity_poly.pdbx_strand_id
1 'polypeptide(L)'
;GEATVTALVGPNGSGKTTLMQILSGLLPSSAGNVSINGTKVSSNDLLGYSIMASSDRDFDNSSATALVAYASLRQTWDQKLFDHYVQRFDFHLKGRKKLRKMSSGQAAILTGAVALASGAPITVLDEIQAPMDVPTRYAFYEELLSLAGDIMEGRRPWRTFLISSHMVSELENVAEDVVALKNGRLLAHEGVDEFTSRICAITGNAADVESFLADHSDIAVI
;
A
#
# COMPACT_ATOMS: atom_id res chain seq x y z
N GLY A 1 -19.36 2.80 3.34
CA GLY A 1 -18.43 1.78 2.92
C GLY A 1 -17.79 1.12 4.12
N GLU A 2 -17.38 -0.07 4.03
CA GLU A 2 -16.67 -0.81 5.09
C GLU A 2 -15.18 -0.49 5.00
N ALA A 3 -14.45 -0.48 6.12
CA ALA A 3 -13.02 -0.26 6.12
C ALA A 3 -12.37 -1.46 5.43
N THR A 4 -12.01 -1.28 4.18
CA THR A 4 -11.44 -2.36 3.38
C THR A 4 -9.94 -2.18 3.22
N VAL A 5 -9.24 -3.29 3.28
CA VAL A 5 -7.88 -3.39 2.76
C VAL A 5 -8.00 -3.91 1.33
N THR A 6 -7.68 -3.05 0.36
CA THR A 6 -7.72 -3.39 -1.07
C THR A 6 -6.30 -3.66 -1.57
N ALA A 7 -6.08 -4.80 -2.18
CA ALA A 7 -4.84 -5.15 -2.86
C ALA A 7 -4.83 -4.59 -4.29
N LEU A 8 -3.76 -3.90 -4.68
CA LEU A 8 -3.52 -3.48 -6.05
C LEU A 8 -2.40 -4.35 -6.64
N VAL A 9 -2.75 -5.24 -7.56
CA VAL A 9 -1.82 -6.23 -8.12
C VAL A 9 -1.60 -6.03 -9.62
N GLY A 10 -0.49 -6.54 -10.11
CA GLY A 10 -0.15 -6.49 -11.53
C GLY A 10 1.36 -6.46 -11.76
N PRO A 11 1.83 -6.78 -12.95
CA PRO A 11 3.25 -6.81 -13.28
C PRO A 11 3.89 -5.40 -13.16
N ASN A 12 5.22 -5.38 -13.14
CA ASN A 12 5.96 -4.12 -13.17
C ASN A 12 5.60 -3.33 -14.45
N GLY A 13 5.39 -2.01 -14.32
CA GLY A 13 4.95 -1.17 -15.41
C GLY A 13 3.46 -1.22 -15.73
N SER A 14 2.64 -1.97 -14.97
CA SER A 14 1.18 -2.01 -15.18
C SER A 14 0.44 -0.72 -14.82
N GLY A 15 1.11 0.24 -14.15
CA GLY A 15 0.53 1.53 -13.76
C GLY A 15 0.11 1.62 -12.29
N LYS A 16 0.44 0.65 -11.43
CA LYS A 16 0.09 0.63 -10.00
C LYS A 16 0.51 1.92 -9.29
N THR A 17 1.81 2.21 -9.30
CA THR A 17 2.37 3.42 -8.66
C THR A 17 1.74 4.70 -9.21
N THR A 18 1.55 4.81 -10.53
CA THR A 18 0.90 5.96 -11.15
C THR A 18 -0.53 6.15 -10.66
N LEU A 19 -1.33 5.06 -10.60
CA LEU A 19 -2.69 5.11 -10.06
C LEU A 19 -2.68 5.52 -8.59
N MET A 20 -1.79 4.94 -7.79
CA MET A 20 -1.65 5.27 -6.36
C MET A 20 -1.26 6.74 -6.14
N GLN A 21 -0.35 7.28 -6.93
CA GLN A 21 0.03 8.70 -6.89
C GLN A 21 -1.14 9.62 -7.26
N ILE A 22 -1.97 9.23 -8.25
CA ILE A 22 -3.19 9.98 -8.61
C ILE A 22 -4.19 9.95 -7.45
N LEU A 23 -4.45 8.79 -6.87
CA LEU A 23 -5.38 8.63 -5.75
C LEU A 23 -4.89 9.31 -4.46
N SER A 24 -3.58 9.53 -4.35
CA SER A 24 -2.97 10.27 -3.23
C SER A 24 -2.87 11.77 -3.49
N GLY A 25 -3.28 12.27 -4.68
CA GLY A 25 -3.15 13.68 -5.05
C GLY A 25 -1.73 14.12 -5.41
N LEU A 26 -0.76 13.21 -5.40
CA LEU A 26 0.64 13.50 -5.73
C LEU A 26 0.87 13.70 -7.23
N LEU A 27 0.01 13.12 -8.06
CA LEU A 27 0.04 13.25 -9.52
C LEU A 27 -1.36 13.66 -10.01
N PRO A 28 -1.49 14.73 -10.80
CA PRO A 28 -2.78 15.08 -11.40
C PRO A 28 -3.15 14.06 -12.49
N SER A 29 -4.43 13.69 -12.56
CA SER A 29 -4.92 12.84 -13.65
C SER A 29 -4.95 13.65 -14.96
N SER A 30 -4.52 13.03 -16.07
CA SER A 30 -4.61 13.65 -17.40
C SER A 30 -6.03 13.63 -17.99
N ALA A 31 -6.88 12.71 -17.51
CA ALA A 31 -8.27 12.57 -17.90
C ALA A 31 -9.07 11.87 -16.78
N GLY A 32 -10.39 11.95 -16.87
CA GLY A 32 -11.27 11.37 -15.84
C GLY A 32 -11.37 12.21 -14.58
N ASN A 33 -11.89 11.61 -13.52
CA ASN A 33 -12.01 12.24 -12.20
C ASN A 33 -11.90 11.20 -11.07
N VAL A 34 -11.49 11.66 -9.90
CA VAL A 34 -11.55 10.89 -8.67
C VAL A 34 -12.75 11.37 -7.85
N SER A 35 -13.45 10.42 -7.24
CA SER A 35 -14.57 10.71 -6.34
C SER A 35 -14.41 9.96 -5.03
N ILE A 36 -14.75 10.60 -3.91
CA ILE A 36 -14.82 10.00 -2.58
C ILE A 36 -16.28 10.04 -2.15
N ASN A 37 -16.87 8.90 -1.84
CA ASN A 37 -18.29 8.77 -1.47
C ASN A 37 -19.23 9.46 -2.48
N GLY A 38 -18.96 9.29 -3.78
CA GLY A 38 -19.73 9.90 -4.86
C GLY A 38 -19.46 11.38 -5.13
N THR A 39 -18.68 12.06 -4.28
CA THR A 39 -18.32 13.47 -4.47
C THR A 39 -17.00 13.59 -5.20
N LYS A 40 -17.00 14.35 -6.31
CA LYS A 40 -15.77 14.62 -7.07
C LYS A 40 -14.82 15.46 -6.24
N VAL A 41 -13.56 15.04 -6.21
CA VAL A 41 -12.47 15.70 -5.45
C VAL A 41 -11.35 16.14 -6.38
N SER A 42 -10.68 17.24 -6.03
CA SER A 42 -9.47 17.69 -6.71
C SER A 42 -8.23 16.99 -6.17
N SER A 43 -7.09 17.09 -6.87
CA SER A 43 -5.81 16.59 -6.36
C SER A 43 -5.42 17.26 -5.04
N ASN A 44 -5.72 18.56 -4.86
CA ASN A 44 -5.44 19.25 -3.60
C ASN A 44 -6.31 18.72 -2.44
N ASP A 45 -7.57 18.39 -2.70
CA ASP A 45 -8.43 17.76 -1.68
C ASP A 45 -7.88 16.38 -1.30
N LEU A 46 -7.45 15.59 -2.29
CA LEU A 46 -6.83 14.27 -2.06
C LEU A 46 -5.60 14.35 -1.15
N LEU A 47 -4.74 15.35 -1.29
CA LEU A 47 -3.60 15.57 -0.38
C LEU A 47 -4.04 15.74 1.08
N GLY A 48 -5.22 16.31 1.32
CA GLY A 48 -5.82 16.41 2.65
C GLY A 48 -6.36 15.08 3.18
N TYR A 49 -6.95 14.27 2.31
CA TYR A 49 -7.60 13.00 2.68
C TYR A 49 -6.68 11.80 2.68
N SER A 50 -5.56 11.85 1.96
CA SER A 50 -4.70 10.68 1.74
C SER A 50 -3.31 10.84 2.32
N ILE A 51 -2.64 9.70 2.46
CA ILE A 51 -1.20 9.60 2.68
C ILE A 51 -0.68 8.44 1.85
N MET A 52 0.49 8.60 1.26
CA MET A 52 1.18 7.54 0.54
C MET A 52 2.53 7.25 1.18
N ALA A 53 2.79 5.98 1.44
CA ALA A 53 4.11 5.45 1.75
C ALA A 53 4.54 4.53 0.62
N SER A 54 5.77 4.69 0.16
CA SER A 54 6.36 3.89 -0.91
C SER A 54 7.70 3.34 -0.49
N SER A 55 8.08 2.19 -1.02
CA SER A 55 9.43 1.66 -0.92
C SER A 55 10.44 2.49 -1.72
N ASP A 56 9.98 3.28 -2.69
CA ASP A 56 10.81 4.23 -3.41
C ASP A 56 11.31 5.34 -2.50
N ARG A 57 12.59 5.70 -2.67
CA ARG A 57 13.32 6.57 -1.72
C ARG A 57 13.23 8.06 -2.06
N ASP A 58 12.09 8.55 -2.52
CA ASP A 58 11.89 9.96 -2.89
C ASP A 58 12.16 10.94 -1.73
N PHE A 59 12.04 10.46 -0.49
CA PHE A 59 12.30 11.22 0.74
C PHE A 59 13.68 11.01 1.35
N ASP A 60 14.61 10.38 0.67
CA ASP A 60 15.95 9.99 1.17
C ASP A 60 16.75 11.14 1.81
N ASN A 61 16.53 12.37 1.37
CA ASN A 61 17.19 13.55 1.93
C ASN A 61 16.54 14.08 3.22
N SER A 62 15.32 13.68 3.51
CA SER A 62 14.62 14.06 4.74
C SER A 62 15.19 13.33 5.95
N SER A 63 15.14 13.96 7.11
CA SER A 63 15.43 13.24 8.35
C SER A 63 14.19 12.48 8.83
N ALA A 64 14.41 11.33 9.45
CA ALA A 64 13.33 10.53 10.05
C ALA A 64 12.47 11.39 11.02
N THR A 65 13.11 12.22 11.84
CA THR A 65 12.42 13.14 12.76
C THR A 65 11.62 14.22 12.04
N ALA A 66 12.09 14.73 10.91
CA ALA A 66 11.34 15.71 10.11
C ALA A 66 10.11 15.09 9.45
N LEU A 67 10.22 13.84 8.95
CA LEU A 67 9.09 13.11 8.40
C LEU A 67 7.99 12.92 9.44
N VAL A 68 8.34 12.44 10.64
CA VAL A 68 7.41 12.25 11.75
C VAL A 68 6.80 13.58 12.17
N ALA A 69 7.61 14.65 12.34
CA ALA A 69 7.15 15.97 12.71
C ALA A 69 6.16 16.55 11.67
N TYR A 70 6.44 16.35 10.38
CA TYR A 70 5.53 16.79 9.33
C TYR A 70 4.20 16.02 9.37
N ALA A 71 4.26 14.70 9.48
CA ALA A 71 3.07 13.86 9.55
C ALA A 71 2.23 14.16 10.80
N SER A 72 2.86 14.48 11.93
CA SER A 72 2.19 14.81 13.19
C SER A 72 1.44 16.15 13.17
N LEU A 73 1.60 16.97 12.13
CA LEU A 73 0.77 18.17 11.92
C LEU A 73 -0.66 17.85 11.47
N ARG A 74 -0.93 16.61 11.04
CA ARG A 74 -2.29 16.21 10.67
C ARG A 74 -3.17 16.17 11.92
N GLN A 75 -4.38 16.71 11.83
CA GLN A 75 -5.35 16.66 12.93
C GLN A 75 -5.76 15.24 13.32
N THR A 76 -5.60 14.29 12.38
CA THR A 76 -5.92 12.88 12.55
C THR A 76 -4.75 12.04 13.08
N TRP A 77 -3.60 12.67 13.38
CA TRP A 77 -2.41 11.97 13.86
C TRP A 77 -2.66 11.27 15.20
N ASP A 78 -2.34 9.99 15.27
CA ASP A 78 -2.40 9.18 16.48
C ASP A 78 -1.00 8.93 17.04
N GLN A 79 -0.62 9.78 18.01
CA GLN A 79 0.69 9.67 18.68
C GLN A 79 0.85 8.34 19.43
N LYS A 80 -0.22 7.83 20.06
CA LYS A 80 -0.15 6.58 20.81
C LYS A 80 0.09 5.38 19.90
N LEU A 81 -0.56 5.38 18.75
CA LEU A 81 -0.37 4.37 17.73
C LEU A 81 1.06 4.44 17.15
N PHE A 82 1.57 5.64 16.90
CA PHE A 82 2.94 5.81 16.46
C PHE A 82 3.96 5.32 17.50
N ASP A 83 3.77 5.66 18.79
CA ASP A 83 4.61 5.21 19.89
C ASP A 83 4.59 3.68 20.04
N HIS A 84 3.42 3.05 19.82
CA HIS A 84 3.30 1.59 19.74
C HIS A 84 4.17 1.02 18.63
N TYR A 85 4.13 1.58 17.42
CA TYR A 85 4.97 1.12 16.30
C TYR A 85 6.46 1.36 16.56
N VAL A 86 6.83 2.46 17.21
CA VAL A 86 8.22 2.71 17.62
C VAL A 86 8.73 1.58 18.52
N GLN A 87 7.93 1.12 19.46
CA GLN A 87 8.27 0.00 20.35
C GLN A 87 8.24 -1.35 19.62
N ARG A 88 7.20 -1.60 18.84
CA ARG A 88 6.98 -2.87 18.12
C ARG A 88 8.11 -3.19 17.14
N PHE A 89 8.63 -2.17 16.45
CA PHE A 89 9.67 -2.31 15.43
C PHE A 89 11.05 -1.80 15.88
N ASP A 90 11.21 -1.51 17.17
CA ASP A 90 12.47 -1.05 17.78
C ASP A 90 13.12 0.14 17.06
N PHE A 91 12.33 1.16 16.76
CA PHE A 91 12.86 2.36 16.13
C PHE A 91 13.65 3.23 17.09
N HIS A 92 14.89 3.52 16.72
CA HIS A 92 15.71 4.48 17.43
C HIS A 92 15.76 5.82 16.67
N LEU A 93 14.75 6.68 16.89
CA LEU A 93 14.63 7.99 16.24
C LEU A 93 15.53 9.06 16.87
N LYS A 94 16.73 8.72 17.32
CA LYS A 94 17.65 9.69 17.95
C LYS A 94 18.34 10.54 16.88
N GLY A 95 18.24 11.87 17.04
CA GLY A 95 18.93 12.85 16.22
C GLY A 95 18.34 13.06 14.82
N ARG A 96 19.08 13.79 13.96
CA ARG A 96 18.68 14.09 12.56
C ARG A 96 19.19 13.02 11.58
N LYS A 97 18.97 11.74 11.88
CA LYS A 97 19.38 10.67 10.97
C LYS A 97 18.57 10.78 9.68
N LYS A 98 19.26 10.93 8.54
CA LYS A 98 18.59 10.97 7.23
C LYS A 98 18.06 9.58 6.86
N LEU A 99 16.91 9.50 6.20
CA LEU A 99 16.30 8.25 5.74
C LEU A 99 17.28 7.43 4.89
N ARG A 100 18.05 8.07 4.00
CA ARG A 100 19.09 7.42 3.18
C ARG A 100 20.19 6.70 3.96
N LYS A 101 20.36 6.99 5.28
CA LYS A 101 21.31 6.33 6.16
C LYS A 101 20.69 5.15 6.92
N MET A 102 19.41 4.92 6.76
CA MET A 102 18.72 3.74 7.26
C MET A 102 18.84 2.61 6.24
N SER A 103 18.71 1.35 6.67
CA SER A 103 18.49 0.28 5.70
C SER A 103 17.16 0.49 4.99
N SER A 104 17.00 -0.10 3.79
CA SER A 104 15.74 0.00 3.04
C SER A 104 14.56 -0.52 3.84
N GLY A 105 14.74 -1.65 4.53
CA GLY A 105 13.72 -2.20 5.42
C GLY A 105 13.37 -1.26 6.58
N GLN A 106 14.35 -0.69 7.27
CA GLN A 106 14.10 0.28 8.35
C GLN A 106 13.36 1.53 7.86
N ALA A 107 13.73 2.06 6.69
CA ALA A 107 13.05 3.22 6.12
C ALA A 107 11.60 2.88 5.74
N ALA A 108 11.38 1.71 5.12
CA ALA A 108 10.05 1.23 4.76
C ALA A 108 9.14 1.06 5.98
N ILE A 109 9.62 0.41 7.04
CA ILE A 109 8.85 0.25 8.27
C ILE A 109 8.51 1.61 8.89
N LEU A 110 9.46 2.54 8.95
CA LEU A 110 9.21 3.88 9.49
C LEU A 110 8.16 4.64 8.68
N THR A 111 8.28 4.65 7.33
CA THR A 111 7.31 5.33 6.47
C THR A 111 5.94 4.68 6.53
N GLY A 112 5.88 3.34 6.61
CA GLY A 112 4.65 2.60 6.83
C GLY A 112 4.00 2.93 8.18
N ALA A 113 4.77 2.92 9.28
CA ALA A 113 4.30 3.28 10.61
C ALA A 113 3.75 4.72 10.65
N VAL A 114 4.44 5.66 9.99
CA VAL A 114 3.96 7.06 9.86
C VAL A 114 2.64 7.10 9.08
N ALA A 115 2.52 6.36 7.98
CA ALA A 115 1.30 6.30 7.20
C ALA A 115 0.13 5.72 8.01
N LEU A 116 0.35 4.64 8.75
CA LEU A 116 -0.68 4.03 9.60
C LEU A 116 -1.09 4.96 10.75
N ALA A 117 -0.13 5.61 11.41
CA ALA A 117 -0.39 6.53 12.51
C ALA A 117 -0.97 7.89 12.07
N SER A 118 -0.88 8.23 10.79
CA SER A 118 -1.38 9.52 10.25
C SER A 118 -2.88 9.74 10.45
N GLY A 119 -3.65 8.65 10.60
CA GLY A 119 -5.11 8.71 10.67
C GLY A 119 -5.78 9.19 9.37
N ALA A 120 -5.06 9.23 8.25
CA ALA A 120 -5.62 9.66 6.97
C ALA A 120 -6.76 8.74 6.52
N PRO A 121 -7.89 9.27 6.03
CA PRO A 121 -9.01 8.46 5.53
C PRO A 121 -8.62 7.47 4.42
N ILE A 122 -7.63 7.82 3.60
CA ILE A 122 -7.09 6.95 2.56
C ILE A 122 -5.59 6.76 2.81
N THR A 123 -5.17 5.53 3.04
CA THR A 123 -3.77 5.17 3.25
C THR A 123 -3.30 4.28 2.11
N VAL A 124 -2.29 4.75 1.39
CA VAL A 124 -1.72 4.08 0.22
C VAL A 124 -0.33 3.56 0.56
N LEU A 125 -0.11 2.27 0.35
CA LEU A 125 1.12 1.54 0.68
C LEU A 125 1.68 0.91 -0.60
N ASP A 126 2.61 1.61 -1.27
CA ASP A 126 3.15 1.16 -2.56
C ASP A 126 4.42 0.34 -2.36
N GLU A 127 4.27 -0.98 -2.51
CA GLU A 127 5.32 -1.99 -2.34
C GLU A 127 6.15 -1.80 -1.05
N ILE A 128 5.53 -1.25 -0.01
CA ILE A 128 6.21 -0.86 1.22
C ILE A 128 6.85 -2.06 1.93
N GLN A 129 6.29 -3.24 1.74
CA GLN A 129 6.74 -4.50 2.33
C GLN A 129 7.95 -5.12 1.61
N ALA A 130 8.20 -4.74 0.34
CA ALA A 130 9.22 -5.38 -0.50
C ALA A 130 10.64 -5.37 0.12
N PRO A 131 11.12 -4.27 0.74
CA PRO A 131 12.45 -4.25 1.36
C PRO A 131 12.48 -4.79 2.79
N MET A 132 11.35 -5.26 3.37
CA MET A 132 11.28 -5.85 4.70
C MET A 132 11.72 -7.31 4.68
N ASP A 133 12.38 -7.79 5.72
CA ASP A 133 12.57 -9.21 5.91
C ASP A 133 11.24 -9.90 6.26
N VAL A 134 11.19 -11.23 6.11
CA VAL A 134 9.95 -11.99 6.25
C VAL A 134 9.29 -11.80 7.62
N PRO A 135 10.00 -11.92 8.77
CA PRO A 135 9.38 -11.70 10.08
C PRO A 135 8.81 -10.29 10.25
N THR A 136 9.55 -9.27 9.81
CA THR A 136 9.13 -7.87 9.90
C THR A 136 7.92 -7.58 9.02
N ARG A 137 7.87 -8.15 7.82
CA ARG A 137 6.75 -8.04 6.89
C ARG A 137 5.45 -8.60 7.49
N TYR A 138 5.51 -9.81 8.07
CA TYR A 138 4.37 -10.39 8.75
C TYR A 138 3.92 -9.55 9.95
N ALA A 139 4.85 -9.06 10.76
CA ALA A 139 4.53 -8.16 11.86
C ALA A 139 3.85 -6.86 11.37
N PHE A 140 4.29 -6.30 10.23
CA PHE A 140 3.65 -5.13 9.63
C PHE A 140 2.20 -5.43 9.17
N TYR A 141 1.97 -6.59 8.56
CA TYR A 141 0.63 -7.00 8.16
C TYR A 141 -0.29 -7.26 9.37
N GLU A 142 0.22 -7.86 10.44
CA GLU A 142 -0.52 -8.00 11.70
C GLU A 142 -0.99 -6.65 12.25
N GLU A 143 -0.11 -5.65 12.25
CA GLU A 143 -0.46 -4.29 12.69
C GLU A 143 -1.50 -3.63 11.78
N LEU A 144 -1.39 -3.81 10.46
CA LEU A 144 -2.37 -3.31 9.49
C LEU A 144 -3.75 -3.96 9.72
N LEU A 145 -3.80 -5.27 9.88
CA LEU A 145 -5.03 -6.01 10.13
C LEU A 145 -5.65 -5.67 11.48
N SER A 146 -4.84 -5.51 12.53
CA SER A 146 -5.30 -5.07 13.84
C SER A 146 -5.95 -3.69 13.75
N LEU A 147 -5.32 -2.77 13.03
CA LEU A 147 -5.86 -1.43 12.80
C LEU A 147 -7.16 -1.45 11.99
N ALA A 148 -7.23 -2.27 10.93
CA ALA A 148 -8.45 -2.45 10.14
C ALA A 148 -9.58 -3.04 10.99
N GLY A 149 -9.30 -4.04 11.83
CA GLY A 149 -10.25 -4.62 12.78
C GLY A 149 -10.79 -3.59 13.78
N ASP A 150 -9.93 -2.73 14.34
CA ASP A 150 -10.34 -1.63 15.23
C ASP A 150 -11.32 -0.65 14.54
N ILE A 151 -11.11 -0.40 13.24
CA ILE A 151 -11.98 0.45 12.45
C ILE A 151 -13.32 -0.23 12.19
N MET A 152 -13.32 -1.50 11.80
CA MET A 152 -14.55 -2.28 11.55
C MET A 152 -15.42 -2.40 12.79
N GLU A 153 -14.81 -2.54 13.96
CA GLU A 153 -15.53 -2.59 15.25
C GLU A 153 -15.93 -1.20 15.78
N GLY A 154 -15.68 -0.12 15.03
CA GLY A 154 -16.03 1.25 15.40
C GLY A 154 -15.18 1.86 16.51
N ARG A 155 -14.05 1.24 16.86
CA ARG A 155 -13.11 1.76 17.86
C ARG A 155 -12.27 2.92 17.31
N ARG A 156 -12.19 3.07 15.99
CA ARG A 156 -11.44 4.10 15.27
C ARG A 156 -12.25 4.70 14.13
N PRO A 157 -11.93 5.93 13.72
CA PRO A 157 -12.53 6.55 12.54
C PRO A 157 -12.33 5.72 11.28
N TRP A 158 -13.28 5.82 10.37
CA TRP A 158 -13.30 5.12 9.09
C TRP A 158 -12.07 5.42 8.21
N ARG A 159 -11.47 4.38 7.65
CA ARG A 159 -10.28 4.47 6.77
C ARG A 159 -10.33 3.36 5.71
N THR A 160 -9.72 3.65 4.56
CA THR A 160 -9.46 2.68 3.50
C THR A 160 -7.96 2.53 3.30
N PHE A 161 -7.50 1.31 3.14
CA PHE A 161 -6.11 0.97 2.86
C PHE A 161 -6.00 0.41 1.44
N LEU A 162 -5.06 0.95 0.65
CA LEU A 162 -4.70 0.44 -0.65
C LEU A 162 -3.24 -0.01 -0.60
N ILE A 163 -3.00 -1.30 -0.78
CA ILE A 163 -1.65 -1.88 -0.72
C ILE A 163 -1.29 -2.51 -2.06
N SER A 164 -0.13 -2.16 -2.63
CA SER A 164 0.37 -2.82 -3.82
C SER A 164 1.36 -3.92 -3.50
N SER A 165 1.30 -4.99 -4.28
CA SER A 165 2.31 -6.04 -4.34
C SER A 165 2.40 -6.61 -5.74
N HIS A 166 3.56 -7.13 -6.08
CA HIS A 166 3.74 -8.00 -7.24
C HIS A 166 3.51 -9.47 -6.89
N MET A 167 3.28 -9.81 -5.62
CA MET A 167 3.00 -11.17 -5.13
C MET A 167 1.61 -11.24 -4.52
N VAL A 168 0.66 -11.78 -5.28
CA VAL A 168 -0.75 -11.92 -4.85
C VAL A 168 -0.86 -12.76 -3.57
N SER A 169 -0.08 -13.85 -3.48
CA SER A 169 -0.09 -14.76 -2.33
C SER A 169 0.28 -14.10 -0.99
N GLU A 170 0.99 -12.97 -1.01
CA GLU A 170 1.28 -12.23 0.22
C GLU A 170 0.08 -11.44 0.74
N LEU A 171 -0.81 -11.04 -0.16
CA LEU A 171 -1.97 -10.19 0.16
C LEU A 171 -3.26 -10.98 0.36
N GLU A 172 -3.27 -12.28 0.04
CA GLU A 172 -4.44 -13.16 0.18
C GLU A 172 -5.01 -13.17 1.59
N ASN A 173 -4.16 -13.10 2.61
CA ASN A 173 -4.58 -13.07 4.01
C ASN A 173 -4.65 -11.65 4.60
N VAL A 174 -4.44 -10.61 3.79
CA VAL A 174 -4.37 -9.22 4.25
C VAL A 174 -5.47 -8.36 3.63
N ALA A 175 -5.80 -8.61 2.37
CA ALA A 175 -6.79 -7.85 1.63
C ALA A 175 -8.15 -8.55 1.59
N GLU A 176 -9.20 -7.76 1.52
CA GLU A 176 -10.59 -8.20 1.28
C GLU A 176 -10.92 -8.15 -0.20
N ASP A 177 -10.45 -7.11 -0.89
CA ASP A 177 -10.66 -6.87 -2.31
C ASP A 177 -9.35 -6.82 -3.09
N VAL A 178 -9.42 -7.20 -4.36
CA VAL A 178 -8.29 -7.13 -5.30
C VAL A 178 -8.67 -6.28 -6.51
N VAL A 179 -7.78 -5.36 -6.85
CA VAL A 179 -7.79 -4.61 -8.10
C VAL A 179 -6.58 -5.04 -8.92
N ALA A 180 -6.78 -5.74 -10.03
CA ALA A 180 -5.72 -6.20 -10.91
C ALA A 180 -5.55 -5.26 -12.10
N LEU A 181 -4.30 -4.81 -12.34
CA LEU A 181 -3.94 -3.94 -13.46
C LEU A 181 -3.00 -4.63 -14.44
N LYS A 182 -3.20 -4.39 -15.73
CA LYS A 182 -2.29 -4.78 -16.80
C LYS A 182 -2.25 -3.68 -17.87
N ASN A 183 -1.05 -3.22 -18.21
CA ASN A 183 -0.84 -2.21 -19.26
C ASN A 183 -1.73 -0.95 -19.09
N GLY A 184 -1.87 -0.46 -17.86
CA GLY A 184 -2.69 0.71 -17.53
C GLY A 184 -4.19 0.49 -17.60
N ARG A 185 -4.66 -0.75 -17.70
CA ARG A 185 -6.07 -1.11 -17.76
C ARG A 185 -6.48 -1.96 -16.56
N LEU A 186 -7.71 -1.76 -16.10
CA LEU A 186 -8.33 -2.64 -15.11
C LEU A 186 -8.58 -4.01 -15.74
N LEU A 187 -8.03 -5.05 -15.12
CA LEU A 187 -8.22 -6.43 -15.52
C LEU A 187 -9.32 -7.11 -14.69
N ALA A 188 -9.31 -6.89 -13.37
CA ALA A 188 -10.30 -7.42 -12.44
C ALA A 188 -10.46 -6.49 -11.23
N HIS A 189 -11.67 -6.49 -10.65
CA HIS A 189 -11.97 -5.89 -9.35
C HIS A 189 -13.01 -6.77 -8.67
N GLU A 190 -12.60 -7.51 -7.66
CA GLU A 190 -13.41 -8.52 -7.00
C GLU A 190 -12.85 -8.91 -5.63
N GLY A 191 -13.60 -9.68 -4.84
CA GLY A 191 -13.12 -10.21 -3.57
C GLY A 191 -11.86 -11.08 -3.73
N VAL A 192 -10.97 -11.04 -2.74
CA VAL A 192 -9.71 -11.79 -2.78
C VAL A 192 -9.92 -13.28 -2.95
N ASP A 193 -10.91 -13.87 -2.30
CA ASP A 193 -11.22 -15.31 -2.39
C ASP A 193 -11.65 -15.71 -3.81
N GLU A 194 -12.48 -14.88 -4.46
CA GLU A 194 -12.90 -15.11 -5.84
C GLU A 194 -11.71 -14.98 -6.80
N PHE A 195 -10.89 -13.95 -6.61
CA PHE A 195 -9.73 -13.70 -7.42
C PHE A 195 -8.71 -14.85 -7.32
N THR A 196 -8.36 -15.28 -6.11
CA THR A 196 -7.36 -16.34 -5.87
C THR A 196 -7.84 -17.71 -6.34
N SER A 197 -9.16 -17.98 -6.28
CA SER A 197 -9.73 -19.24 -6.79
C SER A 197 -9.51 -19.45 -8.29
N ARG A 198 -9.25 -18.38 -9.04
CA ARG A 198 -9.02 -18.38 -10.50
C ARG A 198 -7.54 -18.28 -10.87
N ILE A 199 -6.66 -18.11 -9.89
CA ILE A 199 -5.21 -18.04 -10.13
C ILE A 199 -4.59 -19.41 -9.97
N CYS A 200 -3.73 -19.76 -10.91
CA CYS A 200 -2.85 -20.90 -10.78
C CYS A 200 -1.39 -20.49 -11.04
N ALA A 201 -0.48 -21.09 -10.30
CA ALA A 201 0.95 -20.97 -10.58
C ALA A 201 1.36 -22.04 -11.57
N ILE A 202 1.94 -21.64 -12.69
CA ILE A 202 2.51 -22.56 -13.69
C ILE A 202 4.02 -22.53 -13.50
N THR A 203 4.60 -23.69 -13.20
CA THR A 203 6.03 -23.85 -12.99
C THR A 203 6.58 -24.87 -13.98
N GLY A 204 7.64 -24.53 -14.67
CA GLY A 204 8.27 -25.41 -15.65
C GLY A 204 9.50 -24.75 -16.25
N ASN A 205 10.08 -25.39 -17.27
CA ASN A 205 11.13 -24.75 -18.04
C ASN A 205 10.53 -23.61 -18.91
N ALA A 206 11.30 -22.57 -19.16
CA ALA A 206 10.80 -21.36 -19.80
C ALA A 206 10.13 -21.62 -21.17
N ALA A 207 10.72 -22.51 -22.01
CA ALA A 207 10.17 -22.82 -23.32
C ALA A 207 8.81 -23.54 -23.23
N ASP A 208 8.65 -24.44 -22.25
CA ASP A 208 7.39 -25.16 -22.06
C ASP A 208 6.29 -24.24 -21.53
N VAL A 209 6.64 -23.32 -20.60
CA VAL A 209 5.70 -22.31 -20.08
C VAL A 209 5.28 -21.34 -21.18
N GLU A 210 6.23 -20.84 -21.99
CA GLU A 210 5.93 -19.96 -23.13
C GLU A 210 5.02 -20.66 -24.16
N SER A 211 5.29 -21.92 -24.49
CA SER A 211 4.45 -22.71 -25.39
C SER A 211 3.05 -22.90 -24.85
N PHE A 212 2.93 -23.24 -23.55
CA PHE A 212 1.63 -23.38 -22.89
C PHE A 212 0.82 -22.07 -22.93
N LEU A 213 1.46 -20.93 -22.61
CA LEU A 213 0.79 -19.63 -22.65
C LEU A 213 0.39 -19.19 -24.07
N ALA A 214 1.16 -19.59 -25.09
CA ALA A 214 0.82 -19.33 -26.48
C ALA A 214 -0.45 -20.08 -26.93
N ASP A 215 -0.62 -21.31 -26.44
CA ASP A 215 -1.77 -22.17 -26.74
C ASP A 215 -3.04 -21.77 -25.91
N HIS A 216 -2.87 -20.99 -24.83
CA HIS A 216 -3.93 -20.58 -23.91
C HIS A 216 -4.01 -19.05 -23.81
N SER A 217 -4.45 -18.41 -24.89
CA SER A 217 -4.53 -16.94 -25.01
C SER A 217 -5.57 -16.27 -24.07
N ASP A 218 -6.43 -17.06 -23.44
CA ASP A 218 -7.39 -16.68 -22.41
C ASP A 218 -6.75 -16.52 -21.02
N ILE A 219 -5.53 -17.03 -20.83
CA ILE A 219 -4.79 -16.89 -19.58
C ILE A 219 -4.11 -15.51 -19.52
N ALA A 220 -4.46 -14.71 -18.52
CA ALA A 220 -3.76 -13.47 -18.24
C ALA A 220 -2.60 -13.71 -17.27
N VAL A 221 -1.37 -13.43 -17.72
CA VAL A 221 -0.20 -13.41 -16.83
C VAL A 221 -0.23 -12.14 -15.99
N ILE A 222 -0.16 -12.28 -14.67
CA ILE A 222 -0.21 -11.20 -13.69
C ILE A 222 1.18 -10.98 -13.11
#